data_06eab96578f7552b73eca3b543f46edc
#
_entry.id   06eab96578f7552b73eca3b543f46edc
#
_cell.length_a   1.000
_cell.length_b   1.000
_cell.length_c   1.000
_cell.angle_alpha   90.00
_cell.angle_beta   90.00
_cell.angle_gamma   90.00
#
_symmetry.space_group_name_H-M   'P 1'
#
loop_
_entity.id
_entity.type
_entity.pdbx_description
1 polymer ?
#
loop_
_entity_poly.entity_id
_entity_poly.type
_entity_poly.pdbx_seq_one_letter_code
_entity_poly.pdbx_strand_id
1 'polypeptide(L)'
;YLPHTAMHVPLYPHPDFAGKSKNGVYGDWVEEVDWSVGQVLEALKKLKLAENTLVLFTSDNGPWASKGKAGGVSGPLRGSKGCTLEGGVREPTLAWWPGTIAPGTESAGIAGTTDVLPTFVSMAGGKIKQDVKIDGLDVSDWLIGKAEQSPRDIWHYFRGTQLQAVRQGPWKLALTGQSLGMGFRQRDADLAKGGRLYNLENEIGEQTDLAAQHPDIVARLTQLAETMTADLAANKRPAGSVANPVTLYPTAPNRRPGSVRPTGKPVDWAKAKLGDSIASAGAPAIAGKPFTIQCTLDTKKPNGVILAHGGSAVGYVLYAKDGEIVFAVRHSSNRIQRVTLRPAEAPFAITAKLTAAQLSLTINGRGMTAKATDLLRRHPQEDLGIGHDAKNPVDSEACLLYTSDAADEGLGVDLGGRRII
;
A
#
# COMPACT_ATOMS: atom_id res chain seq x y z
N TYR A 1 -10.65 -18.66 12.28
CA TYR A 1 -9.77 -17.63 11.68
C TYR A 1 -9.27 -16.67 12.74
N LEU A 2 -7.96 -16.60 12.94
CA LEU A 2 -7.30 -15.80 13.97
C LEU A 2 -6.29 -14.84 13.31
N PRO A 3 -6.71 -13.66 12.83
CA PRO A 3 -5.84 -12.71 12.18
C PRO A 3 -5.10 -11.85 13.22
N HIS A 4 -3.81 -12.09 13.41
CA HIS A 4 -2.98 -11.24 14.25
C HIS A 4 -2.74 -9.89 13.56
N THR A 5 -2.74 -8.81 14.34
CA THR A 5 -2.33 -7.49 13.84
C THR A 5 -0.81 -7.31 13.85
N ALA A 6 -0.13 -8.13 14.65
CA ALA A 6 1.33 -8.26 14.63
C ALA A 6 1.75 -8.91 13.30
N MET A 7 2.81 -8.55 12.79
CA MET A 7 3.98 -7.73 13.07
C MET A 7 3.95 -6.45 12.23
N HIS A 8 2.74 -5.90 11.99
CA HIS A 8 2.57 -4.68 11.21
C HIS A 8 2.90 -3.44 12.06
N VAL A 9 3.60 -2.48 11.46
CA VAL A 9 3.89 -1.20 12.13
C VAL A 9 2.59 -0.41 12.43
N PRO A 10 2.52 0.31 13.56
CA PRO A 10 3.54 0.48 14.61
C PRO A 10 3.68 -0.77 15.48
N LEU A 11 4.93 -1.05 15.91
CA LEU A 11 5.24 -2.25 16.70
C LEU A 11 4.92 -2.03 18.17
N TYR A 12 4.08 -2.90 18.76
CA TYR A 12 3.65 -2.83 20.15
C TYR A 12 3.57 -4.22 20.78
N PRO A 13 4.73 -4.89 21.01
CA PRO A 13 4.72 -6.14 21.77
C PRO A 13 4.25 -5.90 23.21
N HIS A 14 3.60 -6.92 23.78
CA HIS A 14 3.23 -6.88 25.19
C HIS A 14 4.47 -6.69 26.09
N PRO A 15 4.39 -5.98 27.23
CA PRO A 15 5.52 -5.77 28.13
C PRO A 15 6.27 -7.05 28.53
N ASP A 16 5.57 -8.18 28.62
CA ASP A 16 6.19 -9.48 28.94
C ASP A 16 7.14 -10.00 27.86
N PHE A 17 7.06 -9.48 26.64
CA PHE A 17 7.94 -9.85 25.50
C PHE A 17 8.95 -8.76 25.19
N ALA A 18 8.68 -7.53 25.58
CA ALA A 18 9.52 -6.38 25.23
C ALA A 18 10.96 -6.53 25.75
N GLY A 19 11.94 -6.34 24.85
CA GLY A 19 13.37 -6.37 25.15
C GLY A 19 13.97 -7.77 25.31
N LYS A 20 13.26 -8.85 24.98
CA LYS A 20 13.73 -10.23 25.11
C LYS A 20 14.44 -10.75 23.85
N SER A 21 13.93 -10.37 22.68
CA SER A 21 14.49 -10.84 21.41
C SER A 21 15.81 -10.17 21.07
N LYS A 22 16.75 -10.93 20.51
CA LYS A 22 18.00 -10.39 19.92
C LYS A 22 17.75 -9.53 18.66
N ASN A 23 16.56 -9.65 18.06
CA ASN A 23 16.14 -8.92 16.86
C ASN A 23 15.37 -7.63 17.19
N GLY A 24 15.43 -7.16 18.45
CA GLY A 24 14.75 -5.94 18.92
C GLY A 24 13.24 -6.04 18.89
N VAL A 25 12.56 -4.90 18.88
CA VAL A 25 11.08 -4.81 19.02
C VAL A 25 10.32 -5.63 17.98
N TYR A 26 10.83 -5.76 16.76
CA TYR A 26 10.22 -6.62 15.75
C TYR A 26 10.28 -8.09 16.17
N GLY A 27 11.45 -8.54 16.62
CA GLY A 27 11.64 -9.90 17.12
C GLY A 27 10.83 -10.18 18.39
N ASP A 28 10.74 -9.24 19.32
CA ASP A 28 9.89 -9.35 20.50
C ASP A 28 8.43 -9.66 20.12
N TRP A 29 7.92 -9.01 19.09
CA TRP A 29 6.54 -9.23 18.63
C TRP A 29 6.36 -10.52 17.83
N VAL A 30 7.41 -10.98 17.12
CA VAL A 30 7.42 -12.32 16.50
C VAL A 30 7.33 -13.40 17.56
N GLU A 31 8.11 -13.28 18.65
CA GLU A 31 8.08 -14.22 19.78
C GLU A 31 6.71 -14.23 20.50
N GLU A 32 6.04 -13.07 20.60
CA GLU A 32 4.68 -12.99 21.13
C GLU A 32 3.67 -13.71 20.22
N VAL A 33 3.78 -13.57 18.89
CA VAL A 33 2.91 -14.31 17.95
C VAL A 33 3.15 -15.81 18.05
N ASP A 34 4.41 -16.23 18.12
CA ASP A 34 4.76 -17.64 18.29
C ASP A 34 4.17 -18.22 19.59
N TRP A 35 4.33 -17.50 20.70
CA TRP A 35 3.69 -17.85 21.96
C TRP A 35 2.16 -17.97 21.82
N SER A 36 1.51 -17.01 21.16
CA SER A 36 0.05 -17.02 20.94
C SER A 36 -0.41 -18.25 20.15
N VAL A 37 0.34 -18.61 19.10
CA VAL A 37 0.10 -19.84 18.34
C VAL A 37 0.28 -21.07 19.23
N GLY A 38 1.34 -21.09 20.03
CA GLY A 38 1.57 -22.14 21.02
C GLY A 38 0.39 -22.34 21.99
N GLN A 39 -0.22 -21.25 22.48
CA GLN A 39 -1.41 -21.33 23.35
C GLN A 39 -2.61 -22.01 22.63
N VAL A 40 -2.80 -21.73 21.34
CA VAL A 40 -3.85 -22.38 20.55
C VAL A 40 -3.58 -23.87 20.40
N LEU A 41 -2.35 -24.27 20.06
CA LEU A 41 -1.97 -25.67 19.89
C LEU A 41 -2.09 -26.45 21.20
N GLU A 42 -1.66 -25.87 22.32
CA GLU A 42 -1.80 -26.49 23.64
C GLU A 42 -3.28 -26.63 24.08
N ALA A 43 -4.12 -25.64 23.76
CA ALA A 43 -5.55 -25.74 24.01
C ALA A 43 -6.19 -26.90 23.23
N LEU A 44 -5.84 -27.06 21.94
CA LEU A 44 -6.32 -28.16 21.11
C LEU A 44 -5.89 -29.54 21.66
N LYS A 45 -4.64 -29.68 22.11
CA LYS A 45 -4.15 -30.90 22.75
C LYS A 45 -4.89 -31.19 24.06
N LYS A 46 -5.01 -30.19 24.95
CA LYS A 46 -5.69 -30.31 26.24
C LYS A 46 -7.15 -30.72 26.09
N LEU A 47 -7.82 -30.17 25.07
CA LEU A 47 -9.22 -30.48 24.77
C LEU A 47 -9.40 -31.78 23.97
N LYS A 48 -8.31 -32.46 23.59
CA LYS A 48 -8.31 -33.68 22.75
C LYS A 48 -8.92 -33.42 21.33
N LEU A 49 -8.73 -32.26 20.81
CA LEU A 49 -9.22 -31.84 19.49
C LEU A 49 -8.12 -31.87 18.41
N ALA A 50 -6.85 -32.02 18.80
CA ALA A 50 -5.70 -31.88 17.94
C ALA A 50 -5.75 -32.83 16.73
N GLU A 51 -6.10 -34.10 16.93
CA GLU A 51 -6.17 -35.12 15.88
C GLU A 51 -7.32 -34.91 14.88
N ASN A 52 -8.28 -34.06 15.22
CA ASN A 52 -9.41 -33.69 14.35
C ASN A 52 -9.40 -32.22 13.95
N THR A 53 -8.23 -31.57 13.98
CA THR A 53 -8.11 -30.15 13.66
C THR A 53 -6.89 -29.89 12.78
N LEU A 54 -7.10 -29.42 11.55
CA LEU A 54 -6.05 -28.82 10.73
C LEU A 54 -5.80 -27.39 11.19
N VAL A 55 -4.57 -27.09 11.56
CA VAL A 55 -4.10 -25.72 11.83
C VAL A 55 -3.20 -25.30 10.67
N LEU A 56 -3.57 -24.21 9.99
CA LEU A 56 -2.79 -23.59 8.93
C LEU A 56 -2.28 -22.23 9.43
N PHE A 57 -0.97 -22.05 9.46
CA PHE A 57 -0.32 -20.80 9.78
C PHE A 57 0.34 -20.22 8.53
N THR A 58 0.10 -18.95 8.23
CA THR A 58 0.71 -18.26 7.10
C THR A 58 0.72 -16.76 7.31
N SER A 59 1.39 -16.01 6.43
CA SER A 59 1.32 -14.55 6.35
C SER A 59 0.44 -14.10 5.17
N ASP A 60 0.05 -12.84 5.16
CA ASP A 60 -0.76 -12.24 4.10
C ASP A 60 0.08 -11.65 2.97
N ASN A 61 1.31 -11.25 3.25
CA ASN A 61 2.25 -10.65 2.30
C ASN A 61 3.66 -10.57 2.89
N GLY A 62 4.65 -10.34 2.01
CA GLY A 62 6.04 -10.20 2.38
C GLY A 62 6.35 -9.05 3.33
N PRO A 63 7.58 -8.98 3.83
CA PRO A 63 8.01 -8.00 4.83
C PRO A 63 7.97 -6.57 4.27
N TRP A 64 7.73 -5.59 5.12
CA TRP A 64 7.85 -4.18 4.74
C TRP A 64 9.30 -3.71 4.86
N ALA A 65 10.16 -4.23 4.00
CA ALA A 65 11.62 -4.07 4.11
C ALA A 65 12.11 -2.61 4.15
N SER A 66 11.38 -1.66 3.53
CA SER A 66 11.72 -0.24 3.60
C SER A 66 11.58 0.38 5.00
N LYS A 67 11.00 -0.34 5.97
CA LYS A 67 10.97 0.06 7.39
C LYS A 67 12.22 -0.41 8.16
N GLY A 68 13.20 -1.00 7.48
CA GLY A 68 14.44 -1.48 8.09
C GLY A 68 14.16 -2.47 9.22
N LYS A 69 14.77 -2.27 10.38
CA LYS A 69 14.63 -3.17 11.55
C LYS A 69 13.17 -3.39 12.02
N ALA A 70 12.24 -2.51 11.65
CA ALA A 70 10.82 -2.63 12.00
C ALA A 70 9.99 -3.33 10.92
N GLY A 71 10.56 -3.79 9.83
CA GLY A 71 9.82 -4.30 8.67
C GLY A 71 10.07 -5.77 8.30
N GLY A 72 11.02 -6.42 8.93
CA GLY A 72 11.43 -7.79 8.58
C GLY A 72 12.24 -7.88 7.29
N VAL A 73 12.56 -9.11 6.88
CA VAL A 73 13.32 -9.44 5.68
C VAL A 73 12.71 -10.63 4.96
N SER A 74 12.87 -10.69 3.63
CA SER A 74 12.37 -11.78 2.78
C SER A 74 13.39 -12.92 2.57
N GLY A 75 14.48 -12.94 3.33
CA GLY A 75 15.55 -13.93 3.17
C GLY A 75 16.18 -13.87 1.77
N PRO A 76 16.29 -15.00 1.06
CA PRO A 76 16.88 -15.04 -0.27
C PRO A 76 15.95 -14.52 -1.37
N LEU A 77 14.67 -14.28 -1.07
CA LEU A 77 13.68 -13.85 -2.05
C LEU A 77 13.84 -12.37 -2.37
N ARG A 78 13.75 -12.02 -3.64
CA ARG A 78 13.82 -10.63 -4.08
C ARG A 78 12.53 -9.89 -3.84
N GLY A 79 12.64 -8.61 -3.48
CA GLY A 79 11.48 -7.75 -3.26
C GLY A 79 10.90 -7.84 -1.86
N SER A 80 9.75 -7.21 -1.68
CA SER A 80 9.09 -7.04 -0.38
C SER A 80 7.61 -6.69 -0.55
N LYS A 81 6.90 -6.48 0.53
CA LYS A 81 5.48 -6.09 0.56
C LYS A 81 5.11 -5.10 -0.56
N GLY A 82 4.08 -5.45 -1.32
CA GLY A 82 3.52 -4.60 -2.39
C GLY A 82 4.21 -4.72 -3.75
N CYS A 83 5.02 -5.77 -3.97
CA CYS A 83 5.53 -6.14 -5.30
C CYS A 83 5.08 -7.55 -5.69
N THR A 84 5.35 -7.91 -6.93
CA THR A 84 5.05 -9.23 -7.53
C THR A 84 6.31 -10.08 -7.74
N LEU A 85 7.46 -9.66 -7.17
CA LEU A 85 8.62 -10.51 -6.97
C LEU A 85 8.34 -11.49 -5.83
N GLU A 86 9.06 -12.61 -5.76
CA GLU A 86 8.79 -13.66 -4.77
C GLU A 86 8.79 -13.15 -3.33
N GLY A 87 9.71 -12.24 -2.95
CA GLY A 87 9.77 -11.66 -1.61
C GLY A 87 8.59 -10.76 -1.22
N GLY A 88 7.68 -10.47 -2.14
CA GLY A 88 6.45 -9.72 -1.86
C GLY A 88 5.22 -10.59 -1.65
N VAL A 89 5.25 -11.85 -2.12
CA VAL A 89 4.05 -12.70 -2.22
C VAL A 89 4.26 -14.15 -1.83
N ARG A 90 5.51 -14.64 -1.72
CA ARG A 90 5.81 -16.00 -1.28
C ARG A 90 6.02 -16.02 0.22
N GLU A 91 5.02 -16.53 0.92
CA GLU A 91 4.91 -16.47 2.35
C GLU A 91 5.28 -17.79 3.04
N PRO A 92 5.88 -17.75 4.25
CA PRO A 92 6.04 -18.95 5.05
C PRO A 92 4.67 -19.52 5.37
N THR A 93 4.53 -20.84 5.17
CA THR A 93 3.28 -21.54 5.45
C THR A 93 3.57 -22.85 6.16
N LEU A 94 2.85 -23.10 7.26
CA LEU A 94 2.95 -24.29 8.07
C LEU A 94 1.58 -24.93 8.21
N ALA A 95 1.50 -26.24 8.05
CA ALA A 95 0.29 -27.03 8.27
C ALA A 95 0.56 -28.04 9.40
N TRP A 96 -0.33 -28.09 10.39
CA TRP A 96 -0.22 -28.98 11.51
C TRP A 96 -1.54 -29.76 11.70
N TRP A 97 -1.44 -31.07 11.63
CA TRP A 97 -2.56 -31.98 11.88
C TRP A 97 -2.04 -33.33 12.35
N PRO A 98 -1.89 -33.54 13.65
CA PRO A 98 -1.38 -34.79 14.22
C PRO A 98 -2.16 -36.01 13.74
N GLY A 99 -1.43 -37.08 13.39
CA GLY A 99 -2.02 -38.32 12.87
C GLY A 99 -2.44 -38.28 11.39
N THR A 100 -2.48 -37.09 10.77
CA THR A 100 -2.88 -36.93 9.37
C THR A 100 -1.72 -36.40 8.52
N ILE A 101 -1.02 -35.35 8.95
CA ILE A 101 0.16 -34.81 8.28
C ILE A 101 1.41 -35.38 8.97
N ALA A 102 2.30 -36.01 8.21
CA ALA A 102 3.55 -36.52 8.74
C ALA A 102 4.46 -35.39 9.22
N PRO A 103 5.03 -35.47 10.44
CA PRO A 103 5.94 -34.44 10.94
C PRO A 103 7.21 -34.32 10.11
N GLY A 104 7.70 -33.09 9.92
CA GLY A 104 8.93 -32.81 9.16
C GLY A 104 8.76 -32.91 7.64
N THR A 105 7.55 -33.03 7.14
CA THR A 105 7.29 -32.99 5.68
C THR A 105 7.50 -31.57 5.14
N GLU A 106 8.21 -31.48 4.02
CA GLU A 106 8.41 -30.22 3.28
C GLU A 106 7.95 -30.40 1.83
N SER A 107 7.39 -29.34 1.24
CA SER A 107 7.01 -29.34 -0.17
C SER A 107 7.26 -27.98 -0.82
N ALA A 108 7.77 -28.00 -2.05
CA ALA A 108 7.96 -26.82 -2.90
C ALA A 108 6.78 -26.55 -3.85
N GLY A 109 5.69 -27.31 -3.74
CA GLY A 109 4.50 -27.13 -4.56
C GLY A 109 3.85 -25.75 -4.39
N ILE A 110 3.19 -25.28 -5.44
CA ILE A 110 2.50 -23.99 -5.42
C ILE A 110 1.15 -24.15 -4.74
N ALA A 111 0.85 -23.28 -3.79
CA ALA A 111 -0.48 -23.06 -3.25
C ALA A 111 -0.66 -21.58 -2.91
N GLY A 112 -1.88 -21.12 -2.71
CA GLY A 112 -2.17 -19.76 -2.33
C GLY A 112 -3.35 -19.62 -1.38
N THR A 113 -3.53 -18.45 -0.81
CA THR A 113 -4.65 -18.16 0.10
C THR A 113 -6.02 -18.36 -0.55
N THR A 114 -6.11 -18.27 -1.88
CA THR A 114 -7.33 -18.59 -2.65
C THR A 114 -7.71 -20.06 -2.54
N ASP A 115 -6.75 -20.95 -2.31
CA ASP A 115 -6.96 -22.39 -2.23
C ASP A 115 -7.52 -22.85 -0.87
N VAL A 116 -7.43 -22.01 0.16
CA VAL A 116 -7.89 -22.33 1.52
C VAL A 116 -9.38 -22.64 1.55
N LEU A 117 -10.21 -21.83 0.89
CA LEU A 117 -11.66 -22.03 0.89
C LEU A 117 -12.07 -23.36 0.26
N PRO A 118 -11.72 -23.71 -0.99
CA PRO A 118 -12.12 -24.99 -1.58
C PRO A 118 -11.54 -26.19 -0.85
N THR A 119 -10.30 -26.10 -0.36
CA THR A 119 -9.66 -27.15 0.43
C THR A 119 -10.41 -27.43 1.74
N PHE A 120 -10.75 -26.38 2.49
CA PHE A 120 -11.47 -26.55 3.78
C PHE A 120 -12.90 -27.02 3.55
N VAL A 121 -13.57 -26.56 2.50
CA VAL A 121 -14.90 -27.06 2.13
C VAL A 121 -14.87 -28.54 1.78
N SER A 122 -13.88 -28.96 1.01
CA SER A 122 -13.68 -30.38 0.63
C SER A 122 -13.39 -31.24 1.85
N MET A 123 -12.44 -30.84 2.71
CA MET A 123 -12.09 -31.55 3.93
C MET A 123 -13.26 -31.67 4.93
N ALA A 124 -14.17 -30.70 4.93
CA ALA A 124 -15.40 -30.72 5.73
C ALA A 124 -16.54 -31.52 5.08
N GLY A 125 -16.31 -32.20 3.95
CA GLY A 125 -17.32 -32.95 3.20
C GLY A 125 -18.34 -32.07 2.47
N GLY A 126 -18.08 -30.80 2.33
CA GLY A 126 -18.89 -29.83 1.61
C GLY A 126 -18.61 -29.80 0.10
N LYS A 127 -19.34 -28.95 -0.61
CA LYS A 127 -19.14 -28.70 -2.05
C LYS A 127 -19.24 -27.20 -2.33
N ILE A 128 -18.36 -26.69 -3.18
CA ILE A 128 -18.47 -25.33 -3.73
C ILE A 128 -19.63 -25.30 -4.74
N LYS A 129 -20.45 -24.27 -4.69
CA LYS A 129 -21.52 -24.07 -5.66
C LYS A 129 -20.96 -23.90 -7.07
N GLN A 130 -21.52 -24.62 -8.02
CA GLN A 130 -21.04 -24.65 -9.41
C GLN A 130 -21.37 -23.37 -10.20
N ASP A 131 -22.33 -22.56 -9.72
CA ASP A 131 -22.71 -21.29 -10.33
C ASP A 131 -21.77 -20.13 -9.99
N VAL A 132 -20.79 -20.37 -9.10
CA VAL A 132 -19.79 -19.39 -8.71
C VAL A 132 -18.42 -19.84 -9.15
N LYS A 133 -17.81 -19.11 -10.10
CA LYS A 133 -16.42 -19.33 -10.48
C LYS A 133 -15.50 -18.78 -9.38
N ILE A 134 -14.59 -19.60 -8.89
CA ILE A 134 -13.55 -19.24 -7.92
C ILE A 134 -12.18 -19.58 -8.50
N ASP A 135 -11.14 -18.84 -8.08
CA ASP A 135 -9.78 -19.05 -8.54
C ASP A 135 -9.03 -20.12 -7.73
N GLY A 136 -9.57 -20.49 -6.58
CA GLY A 136 -9.00 -21.49 -5.68
C GLY A 136 -9.18 -22.90 -6.18
N LEU A 137 -8.18 -23.75 -5.92
CA LEU A 137 -8.20 -25.19 -6.14
C LEU A 137 -8.24 -25.94 -4.81
N ASP A 138 -8.86 -27.10 -4.79
CA ASP A 138 -8.75 -28.02 -3.66
C ASP A 138 -7.35 -28.68 -3.69
N VAL A 139 -6.55 -28.37 -2.69
CA VAL A 139 -5.20 -28.91 -2.50
C VAL A 139 -5.13 -29.91 -1.36
N SER A 140 -6.26 -30.45 -0.90
CA SER A 140 -6.36 -31.30 0.28
C SER A 140 -5.46 -32.53 0.23
N ASP A 141 -5.52 -33.31 -0.85
CA ASP A 141 -4.74 -34.54 -0.97
C ASP A 141 -3.22 -34.27 -0.98
N TRP A 142 -2.79 -33.18 -1.61
CA TRP A 142 -1.39 -32.75 -1.55
C TRP A 142 -1.00 -32.27 -0.15
N LEU A 143 -1.84 -31.49 0.50
CA LEU A 143 -1.59 -30.91 1.82
C LEU A 143 -1.39 -32.00 2.90
N ILE A 144 -2.11 -33.11 2.79
CA ILE A 144 -2.01 -34.26 3.73
C ILE A 144 -1.06 -35.36 3.25
N GLY A 145 -0.33 -35.16 2.14
CA GLY A 145 0.68 -36.09 1.65
C GLY A 145 0.14 -37.29 0.89
N LYS A 146 -1.14 -37.30 0.47
CA LYS A 146 -1.70 -38.34 -0.40
C LYS A 146 -1.31 -38.17 -1.88
N ALA A 147 -1.09 -36.93 -2.30
CA ALA A 147 -0.56 -36.60 -3.62
C ALA A 147 0.85 -35.98 -3.47
N GLU A 148 1.77 -36.40 -4.36
CA GLU A 148 3.14 -35.88 -4.37
C GLU A 148 3.21 -34.43 -4.89
N GLN A 149 2.33 -34.06 -5.80
CA GLN A 149 2.33 -32.77 -6.47
C GLN A 149 1.09 -31.97 -6.12
N SER A 150 1.27 -30.64 -5.97
CA SER A 150 0.15 -29.72 -5.88
C SER A 150 -0.65 -29.75 -7.19
N PRO A 151 -1.99 -29.73 -7.14
CA PRO A 151 -2.81 -29.57 -8.34
C PRO A 151 -2.68 -28.18 -8.95
N ARG A 152 -2.04 -27.25 -8.26
CA ARG A 152 -1.74 -25.90 -8.75
C ARG A 152 -0.35 -25.87 -9.36
N ASP A 153 -0.32 -25.77 -10.69
CA ASP A 153 0.93 -25.60 -11.46
C ASP A 153 1.15 -24.16 -11.92
N ILE A 154 0.07 -23.37 -12.01
CA ILE A 154 0.10 -21.99 -12.52
C ILE A 154 -0.25 -21.01 -11.41
N TRP A 155 0.53 -19.91 -11.31
CA TRP A 155 0.25 -18.78 -10.45
C TRP A 155 0.30 -17.46 -11.23
N HIS A 156 -0.73 -16.61 -11.03
CA HIS A 156 -0.86 -15.31 -11.65
C HIS A 156 -0.62 -14.22 -10.62
N TYR A 157 0.36 -13.36 -10.87
CA TYR A 157 0.78 -12.30 -9.95
C TYR A 157 0.13 -10.98 -10.31
N PHE A 158 -0.77 -10.53 -9.48
CA PHE A 158 -1.47 -9.26 -9.65
C PHE A 158 -0.97 -8.18 -8.70
N ARG A 159 -0.87 -6.97 -9.22
CA ARG A 159 -0.75 -5.77 -8.39
C ARG A 159 -1.96 -4.88 -8.63
N GLY A 160 -2.88 -4.82 -7.66
CA GLY A 160 -4.20 -4.26 -7.89
C GLY A 160 -4.94 -5.03 -8.98
N THR A 161 -5.30 -4.38 -10.08
CA THR A 161 -5.97 -4.99 -11.24
C THR A 161 -5.03 -5.39 -12.37
N GLN A 162 -3.74 -5.12 -12.23
CA GLN A 162 -2.74 -5.40 -13.27
C GLN A 162 -2.09 -6.77 -13.06
N LEU A 163 -2.19 -7.65 -14.04
CA LEU A 163 -1.41 -8.89 -14.12
C LEU A 163 0.04 -8.50 -14.46
N GLN A 164 0.97 -8.71 -13.54
CA GLN A 164 2.37 -8.32 -13.69
C GLN A 164 3.30 -9.47 -14.00
N ALA A 165 2.96 -10.69 -13.58
CA ALA A 165 3.75 -11.87 -13.88
C ALA A 165 2.88 -13.12 -13.90
N VAL A 166 3.38 -14.17 -14.54
CA VAL A 166 2.81 -15.52 -14.51
C VAL A 166 3.91 -16.52 -14.24
N ARG A 167 3.60 -17.55 -13.45
CA ARG A 167 4.50 -18.66 -13.13
C ARG A 167 3.85 -19.96 -13.54
N GLN A 168 4.64 -20.88 -14.11
CA GLN A 168 4.29 -22.28 -14.28
C GLN A 168 5.48 -23.16 -13.90
N GLY A 169 5.27 -24.04 -12.93
CA GLY A 169 6.36 -24.82 -12.35
C GLY A 169 7.49 -23.90 -11.85
N PRO A 170 8.76 -24.12 -12.27
CA PRO A 170 9.89 -23.30 -11.88
C PRO A 170 9.99 -21.97 -12.65
N TRP A 171 9.30 -21.82 -13.78
CA TRP A 171 9.45 -20.68 -14.66
C TRP A 171 8.49 -19.55 -14.35
N LYS A 172 9.02 -18.33 -14.19
CA LYS A 172 8.25 -17.12 -13.95
C LYS A 172 8.58 -16.03 -14.98
N LEU A 173 7.56 -15.57 -15.69
CA LEU A 173 7.65 -14.47 -16.67
C LEU A 173 7.10 -13.18 -16.07
N ALA A 174 7.92 -12.14 -15.98
CA ALA A 174 7.49 -10.79 -15.70
C ALA A 174 6.94 -10.15 -16.97
N LEU A 175 5.64 -9.97 -17.05
CA LEU A 175 4.93 -9.40 -18.21
C LEU A 175 5.11 -7.88 -18.32
N THR A 176 5.23 -7.23 -17.18
CA THR A 176 5.36 -5.75 -17.07
C THR A 176 6.49 -5.40 -16.11
N GLY A 177 6.79 -4.09 -16.02
CA GLY A 177 7.71 -3.61 -15.01
C GLY A 177 7.23 -3.94 -13.59
N GLN A 178 8.16 -4.36 -12.75
CA GLN A 178 7.97 -4.69 -11.34
C GLN A 178 8.71 -3.69 -10.46
N SER A 179 8.42 -3.65 -9.18
CA SER A 179 9.12 -2.81 -8.19
C SER A 179 9.66 -3.69 -7.05
N LEU A 180 10.60 -3.15 -6.26
CA LEU A 180 11.10 -3.84 -5.05
C LEU A 180 10.11 -3.81 -3.87
N GLY A 181 8.97 -3.12 -4.01
CA GLY A 181 7.92 -3.09 -2.99
C GLY A 181 7.61 -1.70 -2.46
N MET A 182 6.79 -1.65 -1.41
CA MET A 182 6.33 -0.40 -0.80
C MET A 182 7.49 0.39 -0.16
N GLY A 183 7.56 1.69 -0.50
CA GLY A 183 8.54 2.61 0.05
C GLY A 183 9.92 2.54 -0.61
N PHE A 184 10.12 1.67 -1.59
CA PHE A 184 11.31 1.69 -2.43
C PHE A 184 11.08 2.56 -3.66
N ARG A 185 12.05 3.43 -3.95
CA ARG A 185 12.07 4.16 -5.23
C ARG A 185 12.56 3.20 -6.31
N GLN A 186 11.87 3.17 -7.45
CA GLN A 186 12.32 2.41 -8.61
C GLN A 186 13.61 3.04 -9.16
N ARG A 187 14.73 2.41 -8.88
CA ARG A 187 16.06 2.81 -9.42
C ARG A 187 16.64 1.75 -10.35
N ASP A 188 16.07 0.57 -10.34
CA ASP A 188 16.50 -0.55 -11.16
C ASP A 188 15.80 -0.45 -12.53
N ALA A 189 16.58 -0.05 -13.55
CA ALA A 189 16.08 0.10 -14.90
C ALA A 189 15.62 -1.23 -15.51
N ASP A 190 16.19 -2.36 -15.06
CA ASP A 190 15.83 -3.68 -15.56
C ASP A 190 14.49 -4.13 -14.97
N LEU A 191 14.24 -3.82 -13.69
CA LEU A 191 12.93 -4.08 -13.09
C LEU A 191 11.80 -3.21 -13.71
N ALA A 192 12.13 -2.08 -14.31
CA ALA A 192 11.15 -1.22 -14.96
C ALA A 192 10.62 -1.80 -16.29
N LYS A 193 11.29 -2.81 -16.84
CA LYS A 193 10.93 -3.45 -18.11
C LYS A 193 10.15 -4.75 -17.86
N GLY A 194 9.25 -5.08 -18.77
CA GLY A 194 8.63 -6.41 -18.85
C GLY A 194 9.44 -7.37 -19.72
N GLY A 195 8.94 -8.59 -19.88
CA GLY A 195 9.51 -9.61 -20.75
C GLY A 195 10.67 -10.40 -20.15
N ARG A 196 10.91 -10.34 -18.82
CA ARG A 196 11.99 -11.07 -18.16
C ARG A 196 11.52 -12.43 -17.67
N LEU A 197 12.32 -13.45 -17.95
CA LEU A 197 12.05 -14.83 -17.56
C LEU A 197 13.03 -15.28 -16.49
N TYR A 198 12.53 -15.89 -15.43
CA TYR A 198 13.32 -16.43 -14.33
C TYR A 198 13.07 -17.95 -14.16
N ASN A 199 14.10 -18.67 -13.73
CA ASN A 199 13.96 -20.04 -13.23
C ASN A 199 14.15 -20.04 -11.71
N LEU A 200 13.05 -20.14 -10.97
CA LEU A 200 13.03 -20.03 -9.50
C LEU A 200 13.58 -21.26 -8.77
N GLU A 201 13.77 -22.36 -9.45
CA GLU A 201 14.43 -23.55 -8.90
C GLU A 201 15.96 -23.38 -8.88
N ASN A 202 16.50 -22.79 -9.94
CA ASN A 202 17.95 -22.57 -10.06
C ASN A 202 18.39 -21.28 -9.35
N GLU A 203 17.53 -20.23 -9.37
CA GLU A 203 17.86 -18.92 -8.81
C GLU A 203 16.57 -18.26 -8.29
N ILE A 204 16.34 -18.41 -6.99
CA ILE A 204 15.13 -17.93 -6.29
C ILE A 204 15.09 -16.40 -6.14
N GLY A 205 16.23 -15.74 -6.35
CA GLY A 205 16.42 -14.30 -6.17
C GLY A 205 15.98 -13.45 -7.37
N GLU A 206 15.49 -14.04 -8.45
CA GLU A 206 14.95 -13.35 -9.64
C GLU A 206 15.93 -12.30 -10.23
N GLN A 207 17.22 -12.63 -10.32
CA GLN A 207 18.26 -11.70 -10.79
C GLN A 207 18.65 -11.93 -12.25
N THR A 208 18.66 -13.20 -12.70
CA THR A 208 19.13 -13.60 -14.02
C THR A 208 17.97 -13.70 -15.00
N ASP A 209 17.96 -12.83 -16.01
CA ASP A 209 16.96 -12.89 -17.10
C ASP A 209 17.37 -13.96 -18.13
N LEU A 210 16.52 -14.95 -18.32
CA LEU A 210 16.69 -16.07 -19.23
C LEU A 210 15.80 -15.98 -20.49
N ALA A 211 15.09 -14.89 -20.71
CA ALA A 211 14.11 -14.76 -21.79
C ALA A 211 14.68 -15.01 -23.19
N ALA A 212 15.88 -14.50 -23.47
CA ALA A 212 16.55 -14.69 -24.75
C ALA A 212 16.97 -16.14 -25.02
N GLN A 213 17.18 -16.93 -23.95
CA GLN A 213 17.63 -18.32 -24.03
C GLN A 213 16.46 -19.31 -24.17
N HIS A 214 15.24 -18.89 -23.73
CA HIS A 214 14.06 -19.75 -23.70
C HIS A 214 12.81 -19.04 -24.29
N PRO A 215 12.85 -18.66 -25.60
CA PRO A 215 11.74 -17.94 -26.23
C PRO A 215 10.45 -18.76 -26.30
N ASP A 216 10.54 -20.09 -26.32
CA ASP A 216 9.42 -21.02 -26.27
C ASP A 216 8.67 -20.95 -24.93
N ILE A 217 9.40 -20.87 -23.81
CA ILE A 217 8.83 -20.70 -22.47
C ILE A 217 8.18 -19.32 -22.33
N VAL A 218 8.83 -18.27 -22.84
CA VAL A 218 8.25 -16.92 -22.88
C VAL A 218 6.92 -16.93 -23.63
N ALA A 219 6.86 -17.54 -24.82
CA ALA A 219 5.64 -17.64 -25.62
C ALA A 219 4.51 -18.38 -24.86
N ARG A 220 4.85 -19.52 -24.25
CA ARG A 220 3.90 -20.34 -23.48
C ARG A 220 3.34 -19.56 -22.26
N LEU A 221 4.19 -18.90 -21.48
CA LEU A 221 3.76 -18.15 -20.31
C LEU A 221 2.97 -16.87 -20.70
N THR A 222 3.30 -16.26 -21.83
CA THR A 222 2.51 -15.16 -22.40
C THR A 222 1.09 -15.66 -22.75
N GLN A 223 0.97 -16.81 -23.38
CA GLN A 223 -0.34 -17.39 -23.72
C GLN A 223 -1.17 -17.69 -22.47
N LEU A 224 -0.55 -18.16 -21.36
CA LEU A 224 -1.25 -18.36 -20.08
C LEU A 224 -1.76 -17.02 -19.51
N ALA A 225 -0.97 -15.95 -19.61
CA ALA A 225 -1.38 -14.61 -19.16
C ALA A 225 -2.55 -14.05 -20.01
N GLU A 226 -2.52 -14.26 -21.33
CA GLU A 226 -3.60 -13.86 -22.23
C GLU A 226 -4.89 -14.62 -21.93
N THR A 227 -4.79 -15.93 -21.70
CA THR A 227 -5.91 -16.79 -21.31
C THR A 227 -6.55 -16.31 -20.01
N MET A 228 -5.75 -15.99 -18.97
CA MET A 228 -6.25 -15.45 -17.71
C MET A 228 -6.93 -14.09 -17.91
N THR A 229 -6.34 -13.23 -18.73
CA THR A 229 -6.90 -11.91 -19.03
C THR A 229 -8.26 -12.01 -19.72
N ALA A 230 -8.37 -12.91 -20.70
CA ALA A 230 -9.62 -13.19 -21.42
C ALA A 230 -10.68 -13.77 -20.49
N ASP A 231 -10.28 -14.70 -19.62
CA ASP A 231 -11.17 -15.31 -18.63
C ASP A 231 -11.72 -14.30 -17.64
N LEU A 232 -10.87 -13.41 -17.10
CA LEU A 232 -11.31 -12.34 -16.22
C LEU A 232 -12.26 -11.36 -16.91
N ALA A 233 -12.02 -11.04 -18.17
CA ALA A 233 -12.91 -10.18 -18.95
C ALA A 233 -14.30 -10.82 -19.14
N ALA A 234 -14.33 -12.12 -19.45
CA ALA A 234 -15.56 -12.87 -19.66
C ALA A 234 -16.36 -13.11 -18.37
N ASN A 235 -15.68 -13.30 -17.24
CA ASN A 235 -16.28 -13.69 -15.96
C ASN A 235 -16.28 -12.56 -14.92
N LYS A 236 -15.99 -11.33 -15.32
CA LYS A 236 -15.96 -10.16 -14.43
C LYS A 236 -17.30 -9.98 -13.72
N ARG A 237 -17.27 -10.06 -12.40
CA ARG A 237 -18.43 -9.75 -11.56
C ARG A 237 -18.45 -8.26 -11.21
N PRO A 238 -19.64 -7.65 -11.12
CA PRO A 238 -19.73 -6.29 -10.58
C PRO A 238 -19.23 -6.26 -9.13
N ALA A 239 -18.73 -5.12 -8.68
CA ALA A 239 -18.43 -4.94 -7.26
C ALA A 239 -19.66 -5.27 -6.42
N GLY A 240 -19.45 -6.03 -5.34
CA GLY A 240 -20.55 -6.39 -4.43
C GLY A 240 -21.26 -5.15 -3.94
N SER A 241 -22.57 -5.13 -4.10
CA SER A 241 -23.45 -4.06 -3.60
C SER A 241 -24.67 -4.67 -2.94
N VAL A 242 -25.19 -3.99 -1.94
CA VAL A 242 -26.45 -4.34 -1.28
C VAL A 242 -27.39 -3.16 -1.48
N ALA A 243 -28.56 -3.41 -2.05
CA ALA A 243 -29.56 -2.37 -2.31
C ALA A 243 -29.98 -1.64 -1.01
N ASN A 244 -30.11 -2.39 0.07
CA ASN A 244 -30.43 -1.88 1.39
C ASN A 244 -29.39 -2.41 2.40
N PRO A 245 -28.25 -1.76 2.57
CA PRO A 245 -27.22 -2.24 3.47
C PRO A 245 -27.70 -2.17 4.92
N VAL A 246 -27.76 -3.33 5.58
CA VAL A 246 -28.03 -3.41 7.01
C VAL A 246 -26.69 -3.26 7.74
N THR A 247 -26.57 -2.23 8.57
CA THR A 247 -25.41 -2.10 9.44
C THR A 247 -25.60 -2.95 10.70
N LEU A 248 -24.55 -3.67 11.08
CA LEU A 248 -24.51 -4.41 12.35
C LEU A 248 -24.56 -3.48 13.59
N TYR A 249 -24.26 -2.21 13.36
CA TYR A 249 -24.28 -1.17 14.40
C TYR A 249 -25.23 -0.03 13.99
N PRO A 250 -26.56 -0.25 14.04
CA PRO A 250 -27.55 0.71 13.55
C PRO A 250 -27.53 2.06 14.27
N THR A 251 -27.00 2.10 15.49
CA THR A 251 -26.86 3.34 16.29
C THR A 251 -25.51 4.03 16.14
N ALA A 252 -24.55 3.42 15.46
CA ALA A 252 -23.30 4.10 15.19
C ALA A 252 -23.55 5.18 14.13
N PRO A 253 -23.36 6.47 14.41
CA PRO A 253 -23.36 7.48 13.37
C PRO A 253 -22.36 7.06 12.31
N ASN A 254 -22.63 7.37 11.02
CA ASN A 254 -21.81 7.02 9.84
C ASN A 254 -20.36 7.54 10.00
N ARG A 255 -19.65 7.06 11.00
CA ARG A 255 -18.23 7.28 11.21
C ARG A 255 -17.50 6.21 10.41
N ARG A 256 -17.00 6.59 9.25
CA ARG A 256 -15.97 5.80 8.61
C ARG A 256 -14.80 5.72 9.60
N PRO A 257 -14.37 4.50 10.03
CA PRO A 257 -13.20 4.37 10.91
C PRO A 257 -12.02 5.10 10.29
N GLY A 258 -11.35 5.96 11.05
CA GLY A 258 -10.15 6.66 10.60
C GLY A 258 -10.34 8.05 9.99
N SER A 259 -11.55 8.63 9.97
CA SER A 259 -11.66 10.05 9.59
C SER A 259 -11.36 10.95 10.78
N VAL A 260 -10.22 11.63 10.77
CA VAL A 260 -9.94 12.72 11.68
C VAL A 260 -11.00 13.81 11.47
N ARG A 261 -11.66 14.24 12.54
CA ARG A 261 -12.57 15.39 12.51
C ARG A 261 -11.83 16.61 13.03
N PRO A 262 -11.84 17.72 12.29
CA PRO A 262 -11.34 18.96 12.83
C PRO A 262 -12.05 19.30 14.15
N THR A 263 -11.28 19.68 15.17
CA THR A 263 -11.79 19.99 16.50
C THR A 263 -12.50 21.36 16.58
N GLY A 264 -12.52 22.09 15.47
CA GLY A 264 -13.20 23.37 15.35
C GLY A 264 -12.48 24.57 15.97
N LYS A 265 -11.33 24.38 16.60
CA LYS A 265 -10.49 25.51 17.02
C LYS A 265 -9.76 26.05 15.79
N PRO A 266 -9.99 27.31 15.39
CA PRO A 266 -9.29 27.89 14.26
C PRO A 266 -7.77 27.94 14.50
N VAL A 267 -7.01 27.70 13.44
CA VAL A 267 -5.56 27.95 13.45
C VAL A 267 -5.32 29.46 13.63
N ASP A 268 -4.48 29.84 14.56
CA ASP A 268 -4.00 31.20 14.69
C ASP A 268 -2.87 31.48 13.71
N TRP A 269 -3.24 31.85 12.49
CA TRP A 269 -2.30 32.07 11.40
C TRP A 269 -1.30 33.19 11.67
N ALA A 270 -1.62 34.13 12.59
CA ALA A 270 -0.70 35.20 12.97
C ALA A 270 0.50 34.70 13.79
N LYS A 271 0.37 33.49 14.37
CA LYS A 271 1.45 32.84 15.13
C LYS A 271 2.14 31.73 14.37
N ALA A 272 1.62 31.33 13.21
CA ALA A 272 2.16 30.24 12.41
C ALA A 272 3.51 30.65 11.79
N LYS A 273 4.49 29.74 11.84
CA LYS A 273 5.86 29.95 11.37
C LYS A 273 6.29 28.87 10.39
N LEU A 274 7.28 29.20 9.60
CA LEU A 274 7.98 28.21 8.77
C LEU A 274 8.50 27.07 9.65
N GLY A 275 8.26 25.82 9.23
CA GLY A 275 8.60 24.61 9.99
C GLY A 275 7.49 24.09 10.90
N ASP A 276 6.41 24.85 11.11
CA ASP A 276 5.31 24.40 11.96
C ASP A 276 4.54 23.24 11.33
N SER A 277 4.16 22.27 12.19
CA SER A 277 3.22 21.21 11.88
C SER A 277 1.96 21.37 12.74
N ILE A 278 0.82 21.47 12.07
CA ILE A 278 -0.49 21.58 12.70
C ILE A 278 -1.16 20.22 12.56
N ALA A 279 -1.49 19.59 13.70
CA ALA A 279 -2.17 18.30 13.68
C ALA A 279 -3.42 18.34 12.80
N SER A 280 -3.66 17.30 12.00
CA SER A 280 -4.79 17.24 11.06
C SER A 280 -6.13 17.59 11.71
N ALA A 281 -6.35 17.21 12.96
CA ALA A 281 -7.56 17.58 13.72
C ALA A 281 -7.69 19.08 13.99
N GLY A 282 -6.57 19.82 14.06
CA GLY A 282 -6.53 21.28 14.25
C GLY A 282 -6.53 22.07 12.93
N ALA A 283 -6.34 21.40 11.80
CA ALA A 283 -6.33 22.02 10.49
C ALA A 283 -7.75 22.40 10.02
N PRO A 284 -7.88 23.36 9.08
CA PRO A 284 -9.18 23.79 8.57
C PRO A 284 -10.02 22.67 7.98
N ALA A 285 -11.33 22.66 8.28
CA ALA A 285 -12.28 21.64 7.83
C ALA A 285 -12.68 21.85 6.36
N ILE A 286 -11.98 21.21 5.43
CA ILE A 286 -12.12 21.40 3.98
C ILE A 286 -12.89 20.26 3.26
N ALA A 287 -13.21 19.17 3.94
CA ALA A 287 -13.92 18.06 3.33
C ALA A 287 -15.29 18.47 2.77
N GLY A 288 -15.50 18.29 1.48
CA GLY A 288 -16.73 18.67 0.78
C GLY A 288 -16.93 20.17 0.61
N LYS A 289 -15.91 21.00 0.90
CA LYS A 289 -16.00 22.46 0.83
C LYS A 289 -14.97 23.04 -0.13
N PRO A 290 -15.27 24.16 -0.81
CA PRO A 290 -14.25 24.95 -1.48
C PRO A 290 -13.32 25.59 -0.44
N PHE A 291 -12.06 25.79 -0.82
CA PHE A 291 -11.10 26.46 0.03
C PHE A 291 -10.13 27.33 -0.78
N THR A 292 -9.50 28.26 -0.10
CA THR A 292 -8.53 29.19 -0.68
C THR A 292 -7.31 29.26 0.24
N ILE A 293 -6.13 29.21 -0.34
CA ILE A 293 -4.85 29.47 0.31
C ILE A 293 -4.37 30.83 -0.21
N GLN A 294 -4.02 31.74 0.69
CA GLN A 294 -3.42 33.02 0.36
C GLN A 294 -2.12 33.18 1.15
N CYS A 295 -1.05 33.50 0.46
CA CYS A 295 0.25 33.77 1.08
C CYS A 295 1.06 34.73 0.22
N THR A 296 2.08 35.35 0.83
CA THR A 296 3.08 36.15 0.14
C THR A 296 4.45 35.50 0.35
N LEU A 297 5.21 35.35 -0.74
CA LEU A 297 6.61 34.94 -0.66
C LEU A 297 7.50 36.10 -1.02
N ASP A 298 8.41 36.43 -0.12
CA ASP A 298 9.42 37.48 -0.31
C ASP A 298 10.79 36.83 -0.57
N THR A 299 10.92 36.21 -1.71
CA THR A 299 12.17 35.60 -2.17
C THR A 299 12.29 35.71 -3.69
N LYS A 300 13.50 35.93 -4.19
CA LYS A 300 13.75 36.04 -5.64
C LYS A 300 13.76 34.70 -6.37
N LYS A 301 14.03 33.61 -5.66
CA LYS A 301 14.12 32.25 -6.22
C LYS A 301 13.39 31.26 -5.31
N PRO A 302 12.05 31.23 -5.35
CA PRO A 302 11.30 30.29 -4.51
C PRO A 302 11.61 28.86 -4.94
N ASN A 303 11.95 28.00 -3.97
CA ASN A 303 12.14 26.59 -4.17
C ASN A 303 11.75 25.85 -2.89
N GLY A 304 10.93 24.81 -2.99
CA GLY A 304 10.48 24.04 -1.82
C GLY A 304 8.99 24.10 -1.59
N VAL A 305 8.55 23.38 -0.56
CA VAL A 305 7.15 23.38 -0.14
C VAL A 305 6.81 24.68 0.59
N ILE A 306 5.71 25.31 0.20
CA ILE A 306 5.16 26.50 0.86
C ILE A 306 4.19 26.06 1.95
N LEU A 307 3.25 25.19 1.58
CA LEU A 307 2.25 24.65 2.51
C LEU A 307 1.74 23.32 1.97
N ALA A 308 1.63 22.32 2.83
CA ALA A 308 1.06 21.03 2.50
C ALA A 308 0.08 20.55 3.58
N HIS A 309 -0.97 19.84 3.21
CA HIS A 309 -1.89 19.19 4.16
C HIS A 309 -2.33 17.85 3.62
N GLY A 310 -2.08 16.81 4.38
CA GLY A 310 -2.36 15.44 4.00
C GLY A 310 -1.19 14.74 3.34
N GLY A 311 -1.45 13.74 2.52
CA GLY A 311 -0.38 12.90 1.98
C GLY A 311 -0.77 12.15 0.71
N SER A 312 -0.13 11.01 0.48
CA SER A 312 -0.25 10.20 -0.74
C SER A 312 -1.66 9.65 -1.01
N ALA A 313 -2.58 9.71 -0.06
CA ALA A 313 -3.96 9.26 -0.22
C ALA A 313 -4.92 10.41 -0.59
N VAL A 314 -4.92 11.49 0.19
CA VAL A 314 -5.75 12.68 0.00
C VAL A 314 -5.02 13.88 0.59
N GLY A 315 -4.99 15.01 -0.14
CA GLY A 315 -4.37 16.21 0.37
C GLY A 315 -4.24 17.31 -0.69
N TYR A 316 -3.58 18.39 -0.30
CA TYR A 316 -3.19 19.47 -1.20
C TYR A 316 -1.82 20.00 -0.82
N VAL A 317 -1.10 20.51 -1.81
CA VAL A 317 0.22 21.11 -1.59
C VAL A 317 0.41 22.29 -2.53
N LEU A 318 0.99 23.34 -2.00
CA LEU A 318 1.50 24.50 -2.73
C LEU A 318 3.02 24.49 -2.60
N TYR A 319 3.75 24.48 -3.72
CA TYR A 319 5.21 24.42 -3.73
C TYR A 319 5.80 25.18 -4.90
N ALA A 320 7.08 25.52 -4.80
CA ALA A 320 7.86 26.10 -5.87
C ALA A 320 8.94 25.14 -6.33
N LYS A 321 9.13 25.02 -7.65
CA LYS A 321 10.13 24.16 -8.29
C LYS A 321 10.55 24.74 -9.62
N ASP A 322 11.84 24.81 -9.89
CA ASP A 322 12.43 25.25 -11.18
C ASP A 322 11.88 26.60 -11.69
N GLY A 323 11.60 27.53 -10.77
CA GLY A 323 11.05 28.84 -11.07
C GLY A 323 9.55 28.85 -11.37
N GLU A 324 8.85 27.77 -11.10
CA GLU A 324 7.40 27.63 -11.21
C GLU A 324 6.77 27.45 -9.83
N ILE A 325 5.55 27.97 -9.65
CA ILE A 325 4.72 27.70 -8.49
C ILE A 325 3.61 26.74 -8.89
N VAL A 326 3.46 25.67 -8.14
CA VAL A 326 2.51 24.60 -8.40
C VAL A 326 1.53 24.50 -7.25
N PHE A 327 0.24 24.47 -7.57
CA PHE A 327 -0.79 24.06 -6.64
C PHE A 327 -1.35 22.70 -7.07
N ALA A 328 -1.13 21.70 -6.24
CA ALA A 328 -1.58 20.33 -6.50
C ALA A 328 -2.62 19.88 -5.48
N VAL A 329 -3.65 19.18 -5.97
CA VAL A 329 -4.72 18.58 -5.16
C VAL A 329 -4.83 17.11 -5.48
N ARG A 330 -4.66 16.27 -4.47
CA ARG A 330 -4.79 14.82 -4.54
C ARG A 330 -6.13 14.35 -4.00
N HIS A 331 -6.94 13.79 -4.86
CA HIS A 331 -8.28 13.29 -4.53
C HIS A 331 -8.28 11.81 -4.09
N SER A 332 -7.28 11.05 -4.56
CA SER A 332 -7.03 9.66 -4.19
C SER A 332 -5.56 9.30 -4.51
N SER A 333 -5.11 8.11 -4.11
CA SER A 333 -3.75 7.62 -4.41
C SER A 333 -3.37 7.72 -5.90
N ASN A 334 -4.34 7.58 -6.81
CA ASN A 334 -4.11 7.55 -8.26
C ASN A 334 -4.64 8.81 -8.98
N ARG A 335 -5.17 9.80 -8.26
CA ARG A 335 -5.77 10.99 -8.88
C ARG A 335 -5.26 12.27 -8.23
N ILE A 336 -4.36 12.94 -8.93
CA ILE A 336 -3.84 14.25 -8.57
C ILE A 336 -4.10 15.23 -9.71
N GLN A 337 -4.45 16.47 -9.38
CA GLN A 337 -4.60 17.59 -10.30
C GLN A 337 -3.61 18.68 -9.94
N ARG A 338 -3.10 19.35 -10.95
CA ARG A 338 -2.13 20.46 -10.78
C ARG A 338 -2.52 21.63 -11.63
N VAL A 339 -2.21 22.81 -11.12
CA VAL A 339 -2.08 24.06 -11.89
C VAL A 339 -0.72 24.66 -11.59
N THR A 340 -0.04 25.10 -12.63
CA THR A 340 1.33 25.62 -12.55
C THR A 340 1.38 27.00 -13.17
N LEU A 341 2.11 27.91 -12.53
CA LEU A 341 2.32 29.25 -13.03
C LEU A 341 3.75 29.70 -12.76
N ARG A 342 4.40 30.26 -13.78
CA ARG A 342 5.72 30.88 -13.63
C ARG A 342 5.54 32.35 -13.28
N PRO A 343 5.93 32.80 -12.08
CA PRO A 343 5.86 34.21 -11.69
C PRO A 343 6.94 35.03 -12.38
N ALA A 344 6.69 36.33 -12.53
CA ALA A 344 7.64 37.23 -13.19
C ALA A 344 8.62 37.86 -12.18
N GLU A 345 8.13 38.45 -11.10
CA GLU A 345 8.93 39.22 -10.10
C GLU A 345 8.41 39.05 -8.69
N ALA A 346 9.33 39.04 -7.72
CA ALA A 346 9.03 39.06 -6.30
C ALA A 346 8.66 40.49 -5.81
N PRO A 347 7.91 40.63 -4.69
CA PRO A 347 7.29 39.58 -3.89
C PRO A 347 6.12 38.91 -4.63
N PHE A 348 5.86 37.61 -4.31
CA PHE A 348 4.78 36.83 -4.95
C PHE A 348 3.56 36.81 -4.07
N ALA A 349 2.51 37.57 -4.40
CA ALA A 349 1.20 37.43 -3.78
C ALA A 349 0.44 36.28 -4.44
N ILE A 350 0.33 35.16 -3.73
CA ILE A 350 -0.21 33.89 -4.23
C ILE A 350 -1.62 33.67 -3.72
N THR A 351 -2.52 33.30 -4.61
CA THR A 351 -3.85 32.78 -4.27
C THR A 351 -4.07 31.46 -4.98
N ALA A 352 -4.19 30.37 -4.22
CA ALA A 352 -4.51 29.03 -4.73
C ALA A 352 -5.90 28.63 -4.24
N LYS A 353 -6.78 28.16 -5.17
CA LYS A 353 -8.19 27.92 -4.84
C LYS A 353 -8.70 26.62 -5.47
N LEU A 354 -9.43 25.84 -4.67
CA LEU A 354 -10.24 24.72 -5.14
C LEU A 354 -11.73 25.04 -4.97
N THR A 355 -12.48 24.90 -6.04
CA THR A 355 -13.95 24.93 -6.03
C THR A 355 -14.49 23.65 -6.67
N ALA A 356 -15.80 23.43 -6.64
CA ALA A 356 -16.42 22.29 -7.33
C ALA A 356 -16.20 22.29 -8.85
N ALA A 357 -15.99 23.45 -9.45
CA ALA A 357 -15.82 23.61 -10.88
C ALA A 357 -14.37 23.79 -11.34
N GLN A 358 -13.48 24.28 -10.47
CA GLN A 358 -12.22 24.86 -10.90
C GLN A 358 -11.13 24.73 -9.84
N LEU A 359 -9.93 24.35 -10.29
CA LEU A 359 -8.66 24.50 -9.60
C LEU A 359 -7.95 25.73 -10.18
N SER A 360 -7.52 26.69 -9.34
CA SER A 360 -6.91 27.92 -9.82
C SER A 360 -5.70 28.32 -8.97
N LEU A 361 -4.74 28.94 -9.64
CA LEU A 361 -3.55 29.56 -9.07
C LEU A 361 -3.39 30.95 -9.66
N THR A 362 -3.30 31.96 -8.81
CA THR A 362 -3.09 33.36 -9.20
C THR A 362 -1.87 33.90 -8.47
N ILE A 363 -0.97 34.56 -9.19
CA ILE A 363 0.25 35.18 -8.65
C ILE A 363 0.34 36.59 -9.21
N ASN A 364 0.38 37.60 -8.31
CA ASN A 364 0.45 39.02 -8.68
C ASN A 364 -0.60 39.42 -9.74
N GLY A 365 -1.84 38.91 -9.59
CA GLY A 365 -2.95 39.21 -10.50
C GLY A 365 -3.00 38.37 -11.80
N ARG A 366 -1.94 37.65 -12.15
CA ARG A 366 -1.95 36.70 -13.26
C ARG A 366 -2.44 35.33 -12.79
N GLY A 367 -3.32 34.67 -13.52
CA GLY A 367 -3.93 33.42 -13.09
C GLY A 367 -3.87 32.31 -14.14
N MET A 368 -3.81 31.07 -13.66
CA MET A 368 -3.99 29.83 -14.41
C MET A 368 -5.12 29.02 -13.78
N THR A 369 -5.89 28.34 -14.59
CA THR A 369 -7.03 27.54 -14.14
C THR A 369 -7.07 26.20 -14.85
N ALA A 370 -7.55 25.19 -14.13
CA ALA A 370 -7.91 23.88 -14.68
C ALA A 370 -9.31 23.50 -14.19
N LYS A 371 -10.04 22.73 -14.99
CA LYS A 371 -11.35 22.19 -14.58
C LYS A 371 -11.13 21.26 -13.40
N ALA A 372 -11.77 21.55 -12.26
CA ALA A 372 -11.73 20.64 -11.12
C ALA A 372 -12.57 19.40 -11.42
N THR A 373 -12.12 18.25 -10.94
CA THR A 373 -12.87 17.00 -11.06
C THR A 373 -13.86 16.81 -9.91
N ASP A 374 -13.58 17.40 -8.74
CA ASP A 374 -14.44 17.34 -7.54
C ASP A 374 -13.81 18.17 -6.41
N LEU A 375 -14.54 18.36 -5.32
CA LEU A 375 -13.98 18.79 -4.03
C LEU A 375 -13.30 17.61 -3.32
N LEU A 376 -12.44 17.89 -2.34
CA LEU A 376 -11.89 16.83 -1.50
C LEU A 376 -13.00 16.19 -0.66
N ARG A 377 -13.33 14.93 -0.93
CA ARG A 377 -14.43 14.22 -0.26
C ARG A 377 -14.14 13.87 1.19
N ARG A 378 -12.87 13.88 1.58
CA ARG A 378 -12.38 13.54 2.91
C ARG A 378 -11.46 14.63 3.43
N HIS A 379 -11.45 14.80 4.75
CA HIS A 379 -10.43 15.60 5.40
C HIS A 379 -9.08 14.87 5.29
N PRO A 380 -8.00 15.59 4.90
CA PRO A 380 -6.66 15.01 4.91
C PRO A 380 -6.29 14.47 6.30
N GLN A 381 -5.64 13.32 6.36
CA GLN A 381 -5.37 12.63 7.63
C GLN A 381 -3.99 12.96 8.22
N GLU A 382 -3.05 13.38 7.38
CA GLU A 382 -1.73 13.81 7.82
C GLU A 382 -1.75 15.30 8.17
N ASP A 383 -0.77 15.72 8.95
CA ASP A 383 -0.68 17.08 9.49
C ASP A 383 -0.56 18.13 8.38
N LEU A 384 -0.93 19.36 8.70
CA LEU A 384 -0.68 20.50 7.84
C LEU A 384 0.70 21.07 8.18
N GLY A 385 1.60 21.03 7.20
CA GLY A 385 2.96 21.56 7.29
C GLY A 385 3.11 22.92 6.61
N ILE A 386 3.87 23.81 7.22
CA ILE A 386 4.26 25.12 6.67
C ILE A 386 5.74 25.06 6.30
N GLY A 387 6.06 25.21 5.02
CA GLY A 387 7.42 25.07 4.51
C GLY A 387 7.91 23.62 4.35
N HIS A 388 7.08 22.65 4.64
CA HIS A 388 7.40 21.23 4.46
C HIS A 388 6.16 20.41 4.14
N ASP A 389 6.34 19.25 3.51
CA ASP A 389 5.33 18.22 3.39
C ASP A 389 5.63 17.13 4.42
N ALA A 390 4.59 16.59 5.03
CA ALA A 390 4.71 15.63 6.14
C ALA A 390 5.25 14.26 5.68
N LYS A 391 4.94 13.18 6.38
CA LYS A 391 5.52 11.85 6.23
C LYS A 391 5.39 11.22 4.84
N ASN A 392 4.26 11.48 4.16
CA ASN A 392 4.00 10.97 2.80
C ASN A 392 3.57 12.14 1.91
N PRO A 393 4.35 12.50 0.90
CA PRO A 393 4.09 13.71 0.14
C PRO A 393 2.75 13.65 -0.60
N VAL A 394 2.04 14.76 -0.60
CA VAL A 394 0.83 14.96 -1.40
C VAL A 394 1.16 14.83 -2.89
N ASP A 395 2.26 15.41 -3.30
CA ASP A 395 2.80 15.33 -4.65
C ASP A 395 4.23 14.80 -4.62
N SER A 396 4.52 13.76 -5.38
CA SER A 396 5.88 13.20 -5.49
C SER A 396 6.89 14.20 -6.05
N GLU A 397 6.44 15.17 -6.83
CA GLU A 397 7.27 16.25 -7.35
C GLU A 397 7.70 17.23 -6.23
N ALA A 398 6.85 17.45 -5.24
CA ALA A 398 7.17 18.28 -4.07
C ALA A 398 8.18 17.60 -3.12
N CYS A 399 8.16 16.27 -3.03
CA CYS A 399 9.05 15.49 -2.15
C CYS A 399 10.53 15.60 -2.51
N LEU A 400 10.87 15.95 -3.75
CA LEU A 400 12.25 16.12 -4.21
C LEU A 400 12.89 17.42 -3.70
N LEU A 401 12.10 18.30 -3.10
CA LEU A 401 12.50 19.65 -2.68
C LEU A 401 12.86 19.74 -1.19
N TYR A 402 12.89 18.63 -0.49
CA TYR A 402 13.35 18.56 0.91
C TYR A 402 14.89 18.56 0.93
N THR A 403 15.49 19.72 0.62
CA THR A 403 16.93 19.94 0.76
C THR A 403 17.18 21.06 1.78
N SER A 404 18.25 20.91 2.53
CA SER A 404 18.75 21.76 3.60
C SER A 404 18.94 23.26 3.26
N ASP A 405 18.82 23.63 2.01
CA ASP A 405 19.07 25.00 1.54
C ASP A 405 17.89 25.99 1.74
N ALA A 406 16.69 25.46 2.04
CA ALA A 406 15.54 26.33 2.34
C ALA A 406 15.58 26.92 3.77
N ALA A 407 16.45 26.44 4.63
CA ALA A 407 16.58 26.89 6.02
C ALA A 407 17.51 28.11 6.18
N ASP A 408 18.39 28.36 5.21
CA ASP A 408 19.42 29.43 5.33
C ASP A 408 19.05 30.74 4.59
N GLU A 409 18.08 30.72 3.66
CA GLU A 409 17.57 31.95 3.05
C GLU A 409 16.17 32.24 3.60
N GLY A 410 16.02 33.28 4.42
CA GLY A 410 14.82 33.68 5.13
C GLY A 410 13.56 33.69 4.25
N LEU A 411 12.84 32.60 4.21
CA LEU A 411 11.49 32.50 3.69
C LEU A 411 10.53 33.14 4.70
N GLY A 412 10.38 34.47 4.63
CA GLY A 412 9.32 35.17 5.34
C GLY A 412 7.97 34.80 4.71
N VAL A 413 7.26 33.86 5.27
CA VAL A 413 5.84 33.65 4.97
C VAL A 413 5.05 34.59 5.84
N ASP A 414 4.69 35.76 5.32
CA ASP A 414 3.70 36.63 5.96
C ASP A 414 2.30 36.07 5.60
N LEU A 415 1.73 35.34 6.53
CA LEU A 415 0.35 34.86 6.46
C LEU A 415 -0.57 35.97 6.91
N GLY A 416 -0.55 37.09 6.16
CA GLY A 416 -1.38 38.28 6.39
C GLY A 416 -2.83 37.88 6.62
N GLY A 417 -3.32 38.18 7.82
CA GLY A 417 -4.60 37.76 8.30
C GLY A 417 -5.74 38.07 7.35
N ARG A 418 -6.40 37.02 6.86
CA ARG A 418 -7.85 36.90 6.68
C ARG A 418 -8.20 35.61 5.90
N ARG A 419 -8.85 34.68 6.63
CA ARG A 419 -9.78 33.65 6.18
C ARG A 419 -9.27 32.60 5.17
N ILE A 420 -8.86 31.45 5.72
CA ILE A 420 -9.17 30.18 5.07
C ILE A 420 -10.66 29.92 5.38
N ILE A 421 -11.53 30.08 4.41
CA ILE A 421 -12.93 29.67 4.45
C ILE A 421 -13.10 28.48 3.53
#